data_33da6bc2aa3773da0cb85c563d0d3a97
#
_entry.id   33da6bc2aa3773da0cb85c563d0d3a97
#
_cell.length_a   1.000
_cell.length_b   1.000
_cell.length_c   1.000
_cell.angle_alpha   90.00
_cell.angle_beta   90.00
_cell.angle_gamma   90.00
#
_symmetry.space_group_name_H-M   'P 1'
#
loop_
_entity.id
_entity.type
_entity.pdbx_description
1 polymer ?
#
loop_
_entity_poly.entity_id
_entity_poly.type
_entity_poly.pdbx_seq_one_letter_code
_entity_poly.pdbx_strand_id
1 'polypeptide(L)'
;MGKVARRLCLGLLFGGMSCVGNEAGAVIKLPSLVGDRMVLQRGTDLKIWGWADPGEKVTVRFRGAHYYTEADGQGRWHVLLPPQQPGGPFLMEVNEKVIRDVLVGDVFLCGGQSNQENPIERLVEKFPEIPVSNNHMIRHFKVPYQDDVRGVKENLAGSGVWHSATASEVMNWTSLAYFFATEVYNRYKVPVGMLVSSKGGTDIESWISQEHLKDFPKLRVDREALEAVAEAKRDKGTGKWNRRDFDDSAWDSVDVPGTWRETGIRVRGSVWYRKNFRLPSSMVGRHAKLYMGRMSDCDSVFVNGTFVGTTAYFGPPRKYDVPAGVLVEGVNNVTLKLTALNGNGEIVRDKVYKLKGDDDEVELSGVWKYKVGFDRAEAEPYEQRLANLRHAGSGLYNGMIYPVRNWKVKAAIWYQGENNAGRAGEYAPLLTSLIADWRETWGWPEMPFLLVQLPNYMAKQDKPSDSGWARLREAQFQVSRNVPHTALAVTYDAGEWNDIHPLDKKTVARRLFLGARKIVYGEKVAASGPIYKGMETKGNRIILSFDDAGRGLSCRGGRLKHFAIAGEDRKFVWADAVIKGGKVVVSSPEVEHPVAVRYAWSNNPEEANLCNKDGLLASPFRTDNW
;
A
#
# COMPACT_ATOMS: atom_id res chain seq x y z
N MET A 1 -66.17 -45.04 59.42
CA MET A 1 -66.41 -43.83 60.23
C MET A 1 -65.09 -43.40 60.88
N GLY A 2 -64.74 -42.13 60.89
CA GLY A 2 -63.69 -41.53 61.73
C GLY A 2 -62.44 -41.10 60.97
N LYS A 3 -62.43 -39.88 60.50
CA LYS A 3 -61.30 -39.12 60.04
C LYS A 3 -60.35 -38.76 61.17
N VAL A 4 -59.06 -38.94 61.03
CA VAL A 4 -58.06 -38.25 61.84
C VAL A 4 -57.00 -37.64 60.90
N ALA A 5 -56.93 -36.33 60.92
CA ALA A 5 -55.94 -35.53 60.19
C ALA A 5 -54.58 -35.59 60.89
N ARG A 6 -53.51 -35.79 60.19
CA ARG A 6 -52.12 -35.54 60.62
C ARG A 6 -51.51 -34.42 59.80
N ARG A 7 -51.17 -33.34 60.46
CA ARG A 7 -50.32 -32.24 59.96
C ARG A 7 -48.91 -32.77 59.81
N LEU A 8 -48.35 -32.58 58.62
CA LEU A 8 -46.92 -32.73 58.37
C LEU A 8 -46.27 -31.34 58.30
N CYS A 9 -45.27 -31.12 59.12
CA CYS A 9 -44.40 -29.97 59.06
C CYS A 9 -43.47 -30.12 57.85
N LEU A 10 -43.48 -29.11 56.97
CA LEU A 10 -42.50 -28.98 55.90
C LEU A 10 -41.24 -28.27 56.43
N GLY A 11 -40.15 -29.02 56.57
CA GLY A 11 -38.83 -28.46 56.82
C GLY A 11 -38.25 -27.89 55.52
N LEU A 12 -37.99 -26.59 55.45
CA LEU A 12 -37.24 -25.94 54.37
C LEU A 12 -35.76 -26.30 54.53
N LEU A 13 -35.28 -27.17 53.68
CA LEU A 13 -33.85 -27.35 53.39
C LEU A 13 -33.42 -26.28 52.37
N PHE A 14 -32.69 -25.24 52.82
CA PHE A 14 -31.92 -24.38 51.95
C PHE A 14 -30.74 -25.15 51.38
N GLY A 15 -30.90 -25.67 50.17
CA GLY A 15 -29.78 -26.14 49.34
C GLY A 15 -29.08 -24.94 48.78
N GLY A 16 -27.90 -24.63 49.29
CA GLY A 16 -26.99 -23.64 48.69
C GLY A 16 -26.59 -24.15 47.31
N MET A 17 -27.15 -23.54 46.27
CA MET A 17 -26.67 -23.64 44.90
C MET A 17 -25.43 -22.77 44.81
N SER A 18 -24.25 -23.35 44.99
CA SER A 18 -22.98 -22.72 44.57
C SER A 18 -23.05 -22.52 43.06
N CYS A 19 -23.34 -21.31 42.62
CA CYS A 19 -23.02 -20.88 41.29
C CYS A 19 -21.48 -20.94 41.12
N VAL A 20 -20.97 -22.03 40.59
CA VAL A 20 -19.66 -22.04 39.99
C VAL A 20 -19.83 -21.17 38.75
N GLY A 21 -19.55 -19.88 38.89
CA GLY A 21 -19.37 -19.01 37.75
C GLY A 21 -18.21 -19.59 36.93
N ASN A 22 -18.51 -20.11 35.76
CA ASN A 22 -17.51 -20.19 34.69
C ASN A 22 -17.08 -18.73 34.45
N GLU A 23 -15.98 -18.31 35.05
CA GLU A 23 -15.22 -17.18 34.56
C GLU A 23 -14.75 -17.57 33.15
N ALA A 24 -15.58 -17.28 32.15
CA ALA A 24 -15.10 -17.16 30.80
C ALA A 24 -14.06 -16.05 30.83
N GLY A 25 -12.79 -16.40 30.95
CA GLY A 25 -11.69 -15.43 30.98
C GLY A 25 -11.87 -14.48 29.81
N ALA A 26 -12.00 -13.20 30.12
CA ALA A 26 -12.22 -12.16 29.13
C ALA A 26 -11.08 -12.22 28.09
N VAL A 27 -11.44 -12.17 26.80
CA VAL A 27 -10.51 -12.44 25.71
C VAL A 27 -9.72 -11.17 25.39
N ILE A 28 -8.48 -11.08 25.93
CA ILE A 28 -7.56 -10.00 25.55
C ILE A 28 -7.34 -10.02 24.03
N LYS A 29 -7.60 -8.89 23.38
CA LYS A 29 -7.34 -8.66 21.97
C LYS A 29 -6.08 -7.81 21.79
N LEU A 30 -5.12 -8.33 21.05
CA LEU A 30 -3.89 -7.62 20.69
C LEU A 30 -3.99 -7.00 19.29
N PRO A 31 -3.33 -5.87 19.04
CA PRO A 31 -3.19 -5.35 17.68
C PRO A 31 -2.37 -6.31 16.82
N SER A 32 -2.61 -6.30 15.51
CA SER A 32 -1.93 -7.21 14.58
C SER A 32 -0.41 -7.10 14.57
N LEU A 33 0.15 -5.97 15.03
CA LEU A 33 1.58 -5.76 15.17
C LEU A 33 2.20 -6.53 16.36
N VAL A 34 1.42 -6.77 17.40
CA VAL A 34 1.85 -7.46 18.63
C VAL A 34 1.60 -8.95 18.46
N GLY A 35 2.60 -9.68 18.09
CA GLY A 35 2.49 -11.12 17.81
C GLY A 35 3.85 -11.78 17.68
N ASP A 36 3.85 -13.07 17.37
CA ASP A 36 5.06 -13.87 17.20
C ASP A 36 6.01 -13.24 16.19
N ARG A 37 7.32 -13.39 16.46
CA ARG A 37 8.42 -12.90 15.61
C ARG A 37 8.52 -11.38 15.49
N MET A 38 7.76 -10.60 16.26
CA MET A 38 7.83 -9.14 16.24
C MET A 38 9.22 -8.62 16.62
N VAL A 39 9.54 -7.41 16.13
CA VAL A 39 10.76 -6.69 16.51
C VAL A 39 10.36 -5.41 17.24
N LEU A 40 10.83 -5.25 18.47
CA LEU A 40 10.65 -4.05 19.28
C LEU A 40 11.83 -3.11 19.10
N GLN A 41 11.59 -1.80 19.03
CA GLN A 41 12.64 -0.81 18.89
C GLN A 41 13.49 -0.74 20.16
N ARG A 42 14.82 -0.89 20.03
CA ARG A 42 15.77 -0.77 21.17
C ARG A 42 15.97 0.68 21.60
N GLY A 43 16.37 0.87 22.86
CA GLY A 43 16.87 2.13 23.38
C GLY A 43 15.81 3.24 23.54
N THR A 44 14.54 2.87 23.58
CA THR A 44 13.41 3.79 23.83
C THR A 44 12.32 3.07 24.61
N ASP A 45 11.44 3.83 25.26
CA ASP A 45 10.26 3.27 25.88
C ASP A 45 9.37 2.60 24.85
N LEU A 46 8.86 1.42 25.20
CA LEU A 46 8.06 0.58 24.32
C LEU A 46 6.61 0.53 24.82
N LYS A 47 5.67 0.87 23.99
CA LYS A 47 4.25 0.73 24.27
C LYS A 47 3.75 -0.63 23.80
N ILE A 48 3.22 -1.45 24.72
CA ILE A 48 2.43 -2.64 24.41
C ILE A 48 0.99 -2.32 24.79
N TRP A 49 0.05 -2.60 23.87
CA TRP A 49 -1.35 -2.19 24.02
C TRP A 49 -2.32 -3.19 23.42
N GLY A 50 -3.58 -3.05 23.77
CA GLY A 50 -4.65 -3.87 23.22
C GLY A 50 -6.01 -3.47 23.76
N TRP A 51 -6.93 -4.40 23.64
CA TRP A 51 -8.31 -4.26 24.11
C TRP A 51 -8.69 -5.46 24.98
N ALA A 52 -9.54 -5.20 25.97
CA ALA A 52 -10.10 -6.17 26.89
C ALA A 52 -11.47 -5.68 27.36
N ASP A 53 -12.14 -6.42 28.23
CA ASP A 53 -13.36 -5.92 28.88
C ASP A 53 -13.02 -4.75 29.80
N PRO A 54 -13.89 -3.72 29.91
CA PRO A 54 -13.66 -2.60 30.83
C PRO A 54 -13.39 -3.07 32.28
N GLY A 55 -12.32 -2.56 32.88
CA GLY A 55 -11.90 -2.94 34.23
C GLY A 55 -11.09 -4.24 34.31
N GLU A 56 -10.81 -4.90 33.19
CA GLU A 56 -10.00 -6.10 33.19
C GLU A 56 -8.53 -5.80 33.50
N LYS A 57 -7.96 -6.60 34.42
CA LYS A 57 -6.55 -6.52 34.79
C LYS A 57 -5.68 -7.22 33.77
N VAL A 58 -4.70 -6.49 33.23
CA VAL A 58 -3.77 -7.00 32.24
C VAL A 58 -2.36 -7.01 32.81
N THR A 59 -1.70 -8.15 32.69
CA THR A 59 -0.30 -8.34 33.07
C THR A 59 0.51 -8.64 31.82
N VAL A 60 1.54 -7.82 31.57
CA VAL A 60 2.55 -8.10 30.53
C VAL A 60 3.83 -8.55 31.20
N ARG A 61 4.36 -9.72 30.82
CA ARG A 61 5.65 -10.24 31.29
C ARG A 61 6.64 -10.22 30.15
N PHE A 62 7.79 -9.60 30.39
CA PHE A 62 8.85 -9.54 29.39
C PHE A 62 10.23 -9.48 30.03
N ARG A 63 11.13 -10.39 29.67
CA ARG A 63 12.53 -10.48 30.15
C ARG A 63 12.63 -10.48 31.69
N GLY A 64 11.74 -11.20 32.36
CA GLY A 64 11.71 -11.33 33.82
C GLY A 64 11.02 -10.18 34.56
N ALA A 65 10.65 -9.10 33.88
CA ALA A 65 9.88 -8.00 34.46
C ALA A 65 8.38 -8.17 34.23
N HIS A 66 7.57 -7.65 35.17
CA HIS A 66 6.12 -7.69 35.14
C HIS A 66 5.57 -6.25 35.08
N TYR A 67 4.63 -6.00 34.19
CA TYR A 67 3.97 -4.70 33.99
C TYR A 67 2.47 -4.89 34.12
N TYR A 68 1.83 -4.06 34.91
CA TYR A 68 0.41 -4.18 35.27
C TYR A 68 -0.35 -2.97 34.77
N THR A 69 -1.55 -3.19 34.27
CA THR A 69 -2.50 -2.15 33.89
C THR A 69 -3.92 -2.68 34.02
N GLU A 70 -4.90 -1.80 33.81
CA GLU A 70 -6.32 -2.14 33.78
C GLU A 70 -6.92 -1.50 32.51
N ALA A 71 -7.86 -2.19 31.87
CA ALA A 71 -8.57 -1.68 30.71
C ALA A 71 -9.50 -0.53 31.10
N ASP A 72 -9.46 0.57 30.37
CA ASP A 72 -10.30 1.74 30.59
C ASP A 72 -11.79 1.45 30.31
N GLY A 73 -12.67 2.43 30.57
CA GLY A 73 -14.11 2.32 30.33
C GLY A 73 -14.49 2.07 28.86
N GLN A 74 -13.52 2.15 27.92
CA GLN A 74 -13.68 1.83 26.50
C GLN A 74 -12.99 0.51 26.14
N GLY A 75 -12.52 -0.23 27.15
CA GLY A 75 -11.84 -1.50 26.97
C GLY A 75 -10.41 -1.39 26.42
N ARG A 76 -9.76 -0.23 26.46
CA ARG A 76 -8.40 -0.02 25.98
C ARG A 76 -7.41 -0.12 27.13
N TRP A 77 -6.29 -0.78 26.90
CA TRP A 77 -5.21 -0.87 27.87
C TRP A 77 -3.85 -0.65 27.20
N HIS A 78 -2.86 -0.26 27.95
CA HIS A 78 -1.46 -0.26 27.53
C HIS A 78 -0.53 -0.33 28.74
N VAL A 79 0.68 -0.80 28.49
CA VAL A 79 1.83 -0.69 29.39
C VAL A 79 3.01 -0.06 28.67
N LEU A 80 3.90 0.58 29.43
CA LEU A 80 5.16 1.10 28.94
C LEU A 80 6.29 0.26 29.50
N LEU A 81 7.09 -0.37 28.63
CA LEU A 81 8.31 -1.06 28.98
C LEU A 81 9.47 -0.07 28.85
N PRO A 82 10.40 -0.04 29.82
CA PRO A 82 11.58 0.81 29.74
C PRO A 82 12.48 0.42 28.55
N PRO A 83 13.46 1.26 28.18
CA PRO A 83 14.36 0.98 27.07
C PRO A 83 15.05 -0.37 27.19
N GLN A 84 15.01 -1.15 26.12
CA GLN A 84 15.56 -2.51 26.07
C GLN A 84 16.88 -2.56 25.31
N GLN A 85 17.79 -3.42 25.77
CA GLN A 85 19.01 -3.77 25.04
C GLN A 85 18.69 -4.72 23.87
N PRO A 86 19.42 -4.64 22.74
CA PRO A 86 19.17 -5.49 21.57
C PRO A 86 19.43 -6.96 21.88
N GLY A 87 18.74 -7.84 21.20
CA GLY A 87 18.88 -9.30 21.32
C GLY A 87 17.59 -10.05 21.07
N GLY A 88 17.56 -11.29 21.48
CA GLY A 88 16.48 -12.25 21.30
C GLY A 88 17.01 -13.57 20.74
N PRO A 89 16.10 -14.55 20.50
CA PRO A 89 14.64 -14.45 20.68
C PRO A 89 14.20 -14.49 22.15
N PHE A 90 13.20 -13.69 22.48
CA PHE A 90 12.57 -13.63 23.81
C PHE A 90 11.13 -14.13 23.75
N LEU A 91 10.59 -14.44 24.94
CA LEU A 91 9.15 -14.65 25.16
C LEU A 91 8.55 -13.38 25.77
N MET A 92 7.34 -13.06 25.35
CA MET A 92 6.46 -12.08 26.00
C MET A 92 5.14 -12.77 26.32
N GLU A 93 4.60 -12.49 27.50
CA GLU A 93 3.29 -13.00 27.90
C GLU A 93 2.36 -11.80 28.15
N VAL A 94 1.12 -11.92 27.72
CA VAL A 94 0.04 -10.96 27.98
C VAL A 94 -1.14 -11.76 28.54
N ASN A 95 -1.29 -11.75 29.87
CA ASN A 95 -2.09 -12.72 30.61
C ASN A 95 -1.71 -14.15 30.16
N GLU A 96 -2.66 -14.92 29.62
CA GLU A 96 -2.45 -16.30 29.14
C GLU A 96 -1.87 -16.37 27.70
N LYS A 97 -1.82 -15.24 26.98
CA LYS A 97 -1.29 -15.22 25.61
C LYS A 97 0.23 -15.20 25.62
N VAL A 98 0.83 -16.19 24.99
CA VAL A 98 2.29 -16.30 24.84
C VAL A 98 2.70 -15.88 23.44
N ILE A 99 3.53 -14.84 23.36
CA ILE A 99 4.13 -14.32 22.13
C ILE A 99 5.57 -14.81 22.06
N ARG A 100 5.91 -15.50 20.99
CA ARG A 100 7.18 -16.20 20.82
C ARG A 100 8.11 -15.49 19.86
N ASP A 101 9.40 -15.76 20.02
CA ASP A 101 10.45 -15.30 19.08
C ASP A 101 10.48 -13.77 18.92
N VAL A 102 10.32 -13.05 20.05
CA VAL A 102 10.38 -11.58 20.09
C VAL A 102 11.83 -11.12 20.01
N LEU A 103 12.13 -10.22 19.09
CA LEU A 103 13.43 -9.59 18.97
C LEU A 103 13.37 -8.14 19.47
N VAL A 104 14.50 -7.64 19.95
CA VAL A 104 14.73 -6.22 20.26
C VAL A 104 15.86 -5.74 19.35
N GLY A 105 15.61 -4.71 18.54
CA GLY A 105 16.58 -4.23 17.55
C GLY A 105 16.22 -2.88 16.96
N ASP A 106 16.63 -2.60 15.77
CA ASP A 106 16.31 -1.36 15.05
C ASP A 106 15.11 -1.58 14.11
N VAL A 107 14.05 -0.79 14.28
CA VAL A 107 12.82 -0.88 13.48
C VAL A 107 12.72 0.32 12.55
N PHE A 108 12.43 0.09 11.27
CA PHE A 108 12.25 1.13 10.27
C PHE A 108 10.85 1.08 9.68
N LEU A 109 10.20 2.26 9.58
CA LEU A 109 8.94 2.41 8.87
C LEU A 109 9.24 2.71 7.40
N CYS A 110 8.70 1.91 6.49
CA CYS A 110 8.89 2.07 5.04
C CYS A 110 7.56 2.48 4.42
N GLY A 111 7.48 3.72 3.94
CA GLY A 111 6.31 4.25 3.23
C GLY A 111 6.59 4.54 1.77
N GLY A 112 5.54 4.63 0.96
CA GLY A 112 5.66 4.98 -0.45
C GLY A 112 4.74 4.22 -1.38
N GLN A 113 5.09 4.20 -2.66
CA GLN A 113 4.29 3.54 -3.69
C GLN A 113 4.98 2.28 -4.25
N SER A 114 4.68 1.91 -5.50
CA SER A 114 5.10 0.64 -6.12
C SER A 114 6.60 0.36 -6.05
N ASN A 115 7.46 1.37 -6.16
CA ASN A 115 8.91 1.20 -6.05
C ASN A 115 9.36 0.83 -4.63
N GLN A 116 8.62 1.24 -3.59
CA GLN A 116 8.79 0.73 -2.23
C GLN A 116 8.20 -0.68 -2.08
N GLU A 117 7.13 -1.01 -2.80
CA GLU A 117 6.39 -2.26 -2.68
C GLU A 117 7.02 -3.41 -3.51
N ASN A 118 7.91 -3.12 -4.45
CA ASN A 118 8.47 -4.05 -5.43
C ASN A 118 9.01 -5.35 -4.77
N PRO A 119 8.44 -6.55 -5.08
CA PRO A 119 8.78 -7.77 -4.37
C PRO A 119 10.12 -8.35 -4.84
N ILE A 120 10.75 -9.14 -3.96
CA ILE A 120 12.03 -9.81 -4.24
C ILE A 120 11.93 -10.78 -5.41
N GLU A 121 10.79 -11.46 -5.60
CA GLU A 121 10.61 -12.41 -6.70
C GLU A 121 10.93 -11.83 -8.08
N ARG A 122 10.72 -10.52 -8.28
CA ARG A 122 11.09 -9.82 -9.52
C ARG A 122 12.60 -9.65 -9.72
N LEU A 123 13.38 -9.84 -8.69
CA LEU A 123 14.82 -9.52 -8.66
C LEU A 123 15.71 -10.76 -8.61
N VAL A 124 15.13 -11.96 -8.51
CA VAL A 124 15.90 -13.20 -8.27
C VAL A 124 16.90 -13.52 -9.38
N GLU A 125 16.58 -13.20 -10.62
CA GLU A 125 17.51 -13.40 -11.76
C GLU A 125 18.75 -12.48 -11.64
N LYS A 126 18.55 -11.27 -11.16
CA LYS A 126 19.64 -10.29 -10.94
C LYS A 126 20.44 -10.55 -9.67
N PHE A 127 19.78 -11.08 -8.63
CA PHE A 127 20.34 -11.31 -7.29
C PHE A 127 20.03 -12.73 -6.80
N PRO A 128 20.62 -13.76 -7.41
CA PRO A 128 20.32 -15.17 -7.11
C PRO A 128 20.73 -15.60 -5.70
N GLU A 129 21.53 -14.79 -5.00
CA GLU A 129 21.92 -15.04 -3.61
C GLU A 129 20.77 -14.85 -2.61
N ILE A 130 19.70 -14.12 -2.94
CA ILE A 130 18.61 -13.83 -1.99
C ILE A 130 17.82 -15.08 -1.63
N PRO A 131 17.33 -15.90 -2.58
CA PRO A 131 16.50 -17.08 -2.28
C PRO A 131 17.18 -18.13 -1.41
N VAL A 132 18.52 -18.11 -1.33
CA VAL A 132 19.30 -19.05 -0.51
C VAL A 132 19.80 -18.42 0.80
N SER A 133 19.52 -17.13 1.01
CA SER A 133 19.91 -16.45 2.24
C SER A 133 19.01 -16.86 3.42
N ASN A 134 19.58 -16.92 4.61
CA ASN A 134 18.82 -17.24 5.81
C ASN A 134 19.32 -16.40 6.98
N ASN A 135 18.52 -15.42 7.40
CA ASN A 135 18.83 -14.55 8.51
C ASN A 135 17.62 -14.30 9.40
N HIS A 136 17.50 -15.06 10.48
CA HIS A 136 16.39 -14.94 11.43
C HIS A 136 16.41 -13.64 12.26
N MET A 137 17.48 -12.83 12.19
CA MET A 137 17.54 -11.54 12.89
C MET A 137 16.97 -10.39 12.07
N ILE A 138 16.60 -10.63 10.80
CA ILE A 138 15.91 -9.65 9.95
C ILE A 138 14.46 -10.08 9.82
N ARG A 139 13.56 -9.15 10.11
CA ARG A 139 12.10 -9.37 10.09
C ARG A 139 11.40 -8.34 9.24
N HIS A 140 10.29 -8.74 8.66
CA HIS A 140 9.46 -7.91 7.81
C HIS A 140 8.00 -8.06 8.22
N PHE A 141 7.30 -6.94 8.34
CA PHE A 141 5.86 -6.90 8.51
C PHE A 141 5.26 -6.04 7.40
N LYS A 142 4.45 -6.64 6.53
CA LYS A 142 3.70 -5.90 5.52
C LYS A 142 2.38 -5.44 6.13
N VAL A 143 2.19 -4.12 6.23
CA VAL A 143 0.93 -3.52 6.68
C VAL A 143 -0.17 -3.89 5.69
N PRO A 144 -1.27 -4.52 6.13
CA PRO A 144 -2.40 -4.82 5.27
C PRO A 144 -2.98 -3.56 4.63
N TYR A 145 -3.33 -3.66 3.34
CA TYR A 145 -3.91 -2.54 2.62
C TYR A 145 -5.27 -2.15 3.20
N GLN A 146 -5.40 -0.90 3.53
CA GLN A 146 -6.67 -0.27 3.92
C GLN A 146 -6.65 1.20 3.52
N ASP A 147 -7.54 1.59 2.62
CA ASP A 147 -7.82 2.97 2.24
C ASP A 147 -9.17 3.34 2.86
N ASP A 148 -9.16 4.24 3.84
CA ASP A 148 -10.39 4.70 4.47
C ASP A 148 -10.38 6.21 4.69
N VAL A 149 -11.00 6.93 3.80
CA VAL A 149 -11.11 8.39 3.82
C VAL A 149 -12.09 8.91 4.89
N ARG A 150 -12.89 8.05 5.53
CA ARG A 150 -13.90 8.44 6.52
C ARG A 150 -13.28 8.81 7.86
N GLY A 151 -12.10 8.25 8.19
CA GLY A 151 -11.39 8.58 9.42
C GLY A 151 -10.35 7.54 9.80
N VAL A 152 -9.55 7.90 10.80
CA VAL A 152 -8.46 7.07 11.31
C VAL A 152 -8.93 5.74 11.88
N LYS A 153 -8.10 4.71 11.74
CA LYS A 153 -8.33 3.38 12.30
C LYS A 153 -7.39 3.14 13.47
N GLU A 154 -7.93 2.59 14.54
CA GLU A 154 -7.12 2.24 15.73
C GLU A 154 -6.32 0.96 15.55
N ASN A 155 -6.74 0.07 14.66
CA ASN A 155 -6.07 -1.19 14.35
C ASN A 155 -6.00 -1.41 12.84
N LEU A 156 -5.09 -2.27 12.42
CA LEU A 156 -4.94 -2.68 11.02
C LEU A 156 -6.10 -3.56 10.57
N ALA A 157 -6.41 -3.51 9.28
CA ALA A 157 -7.34 -4.43 8.65
C ALA A 157 -6.73 -5.85 8.61
N GLY A 158 -7.46 -6.83 9.14
CA GLY A 158 -7.02 -8.23 9.11
C GLY A 158 -5.80 -8.52 10.00
N SER A 159 -5.24 -9.70 9.83
CA SER A 159 -4.06 -10.18 10.57
C SER A 159 -2.80 -9.99 9.74
N GLY A 160 -1.95 -9.04 10.11
CA GLY A 160 -0.56 -9.00 9.63
C GLY A 160 0.31 -10.02 10.39
N VAL A 161 1.38 -10.45 9.76
CA VAL A 161 2.33 -11.41 10.37
C VAL A 161 3.76 -10.91 10.15
N TRP A 162 4.60 -11.07 11.18
CA TRP A 162 6.03 -10.87 11.08
C TRP A 162 6.68 -12.10 10.44
N HIS A 163 7.42 -11.89 9.37
CA HIS A 163 8.16 -12.91 8.63
C HIS A 163 9.66 -12.80 8.88
N SER A 164 10.37 -13.92 8.86
CA SER A 164 11.84 -13.96 8.93
C SER A 164 12.46 -13.93 7.54
N ALA A 165 13.66 -13.37 7.38
CA ALA A 165 14.41 -13.39 6.13
C ALA A 165 14.97 -14.80 5.85
N THR A 166 14.10 -15.73 5.53
CA THR A 166 14.43 -17.11 5.15
C THR A 166 14.10 -17.37 3.69
N ALA A 167 14.73 -18.35 3.09
CA ALA A 167 14.50 -18.75 1.70
C ALA A 167 13.01 -19.01 1.38
N SER A 168 12.27 -19.55 2.34
CA SER A 168 10.85 -19.88 2.18
C SER A 168 9.89 -18.69 2.31
N GLU A 169 10.30 -17.61 2.99
CA GLU A 169 9.41 -16.49 3.32
C GLU A 169 9.76 -15.19 2.58
N VAL A 170 11.03 -15.05 2.10
CA VAL A 170 11.56 -13.78 1.62
C VAL A 170 11.04 -13.32 0.26
N MET A 171 10.54 -14.21 -0.57
CA MET A 171 10.19 -13.93 -1.98
C MET A 171 9.16 -12.82 -2.15
N ASN A 172 8.17 -12.77 -1.26
CA ASN A 172 7.11 -11.75 -1.28
C ASN A 172 7.46 -10.47 -0.49
N TRP A 173 8.68 -10.38 0.06
CA TRP A 173 9.12 -9.18 0.77
C TRP A 173 9.39 -8.03 -0.19
N THR A 174 9.31 -6.81 0.33
CA THR A 174 9.76 -5.66 -0.44
C THR A 174 11.28 -5.67 -0.54
N SER A 175 11.77 -5.63 -1.76
CA SER A 175 13.20 -5.79 -2.06
C SER A 175 14.07 -4.68 -1.45
N LEU A 176 13.59 -3.43 -1.48
CA LEU A 176 14.31 -2.31 -0.87
C LEU A 176 14.48 -2.51 0.63
N ALA A 177 13.41 -2.92 1.33
CA ALA A 177 13.46 -3.18 2.77
C ALA A 177 14.43 -4.31 3.10
N TYR A 178 14.44 -5.39 2.32
CA TYR A 178 15.38 -6.50 2.49
C TYR A 178 16.84 -6.05 2.38
N PHE A 179 17.20 -5.36 1.30
CA PHE A 179 18.57 -4.90 1.11
C PHE A 179 18.99 -3.88 2.17
N PHE A 180 18.11 -2.94 2.52
CA PHE A 180 18.43 -1.96 3.56
C PHE A 180 18.62 -2.63 4.93
N ALA A 181 17.74 -3.55 5.32
CA ALA A 181 17.89 -4.30 6.57
C ALA A 181 19.17 -5.14 6.61
N THR A 182 19.55 -5.71 5.46
CA THR A 182 20.81 -6.46 5.33
C THR A 182 22.03 -5.56 5.56
N GLU A 183 22.05 -4.35 5.00
CA GLU A 183 23.13 -3.37 5.25
C GLU A 183 23.20 -2.99 6.73
N VAL A 184 22.08 -2.72 7.38
CA VAL A 184 21.99 -2.39 8.82
C VAL A 184 22.50 -3.55 9.66
N TYR A 185 21.99 -4.77 9.44
CA TYR A 185 22.40 -5.95 10.18
C TYR A 185 23.89 -6.25 10.02
N ASN A 186 24.38 -6.17 8.78
CA ASN A 186 25.80 -6.44 8.50
C ASN A 186 26.73 -5.49 9.24
N ARG A 187 26.34 -4.23 9.38
CA ARG A 187 27.13 -3.20 10.06
C ARG A 187 27.05 -3.27 11.57
N TYR A 188 25.82 -3.37 12.12
CA TYR A 188 25.61 -3.19 13.57
C TYR A 188 25.37 -4.49 14.32
N LYS A 189 25.13 -5.60 13.64
CA LYS A 189 24.87 -6.93 14.22
C LYS A 189 23.75 -6.95 15.27
N VAL A 190 22.74 -6.11 15.08
CA VAL A 190 21.52 -6.06 15.90
C VAL A 190 20.33 -6.55 15.08
N PRO A 191 19.29 -7.11 15.70
CA PRO A 191 18.05 -7.44 15.00
C PRO A 191 17.49 -6.23 14.26
N VAL A 192 16.84 -6.48 13.10
CA VAL A 192 16.24 -5.43 12.26
C VAL A 192 14.80 -5.78 11.92
N GLY A 193 13.89 -4.87 12.21
CA GLY A 193 12.48 -4.95 11.84
C GLY A 193 12.13 -3.96 10.74
N MET A 194 11.52 -4.43 9.66
CA MET A 194 11.02 -3.59 8.58
C MET A 194 9.49 -3.58 8.61
N LEU A 195 8.93 -2.46 9.04
CA LEU A 195 7.48 -2.22 9.03
C LEU A 195 7.11 -1.51 7.72
N VAL A 196 6.53 -2.24 6.78
CA VAL A 196 6.31 -1.75 5.41
C VAL A 196 4.85 -1.39 5.20
N SER A 197 4.61 -0.09 5.03
CA SER A 197 3.31 0.53 4.73
C SER A 197 3.41 1.23 3.38
N SER A 198 3.17 0.50 2.30
CA SER A 198 3.29 0.98 0.93
C SER A 198 2.15 0.50 0.05
N LYS A 199 1.81 1.29 -0.98
CA LYS A 199 0.77 0.94 -1.97
C LYS A 199 1.10 1.53 -3.34
N GLY A 200 1.21 0.67 -4.34
CA GLY A 200 1.45 1.06 -5.73
C GLY A 200 0.37 1.97 -6.29
N GLY A 201 0.79 2.92 -7.16
CA GLY A 201 -0.12 3.82 -7.85
C GLY A 201 -0.76 4.91 -6.99
N THR A 202 -0.14 5.31 -5.87
CA THR A 202 -0.72 6.29 -4.94
C THR A 202 0.02 7.62 -4.95
N ASP A 203 -0.73 8.70 -4.78
CA ASP A 203 -0.22 10.04 -4.63
C ASP A 203 0.17 10.31 -3.17
N ILE A 204 1.08 11.25 -2.95
CA ILE A 204 1.60 11.59 -1.62
C ILE A 204 0.50 12.04 -0.65
N GLU A 205 -0.50 12.78 -1.12
CA GLU A 205 -1.61 13.27 -0.32
C GLU A 205 -2.45 12.17 0.34
N SER A 206 -2.45 10.96 -0.21
CA SER A 206 -3.13 9.81 0.39
C SER A 206 -2.50 9.39 1.74
N TRP A 207 -1.24 9.77 1.96
CA TRP A 207 -0.43 9.42 3.13
C TRP A 207 -0.32 10.53 4.17
N ILE A 208 -1.07 11.63 3.98
CA ILE A 208 -1.08 12.82 4.84
C ILE A 208 -2.44 12.93 5.53
N SER A 209 -2.50 13.28 6.81
CA SER A 209 -3.76 13.51 7.53
C SER A 209 -4.55 14.69 6.95
N GLN A 210 -5.88 14.72 7.19
CA GLN A 210 -6.72 15.86 6.78
C GLN A 210 -6.31 17.17 7.47
N GLU A 211 -5.72 17.09 8.66
CA GLU A 211 -5.20 18.26 9.38
C GLU A 211 -3.99 18.86 8.67
N HIS A 212 -3.05 18.03 8.25
CA HIS A 212 -1.87 18.46 7.52
C HIS A 212 -2.12 18.75 6.03
N LEU A 213 -3.32 18.45 5.50
CA LEU A 213 -3.79 18.89 4.19
C LEU A 213 -4.61 20.18 4.22
N LYS A 214 -4.72 20.87 5.36
CA LYS A 214 -5.50 22.11 5.48
C LYS A 214 -5.08 23.22 4.51
N ASP A 215 -3.77 23.30 4.22
CA ASP A 215 -3.21 24.27 3.28
C ASP A 215 -3.33 23.83 1.81
N PHE A 216 -3.88 22.65 1.57
CA PHE A 216 -4.12 22.06 0.25
C PHE A 216 -5.60 21.73 0.06
N PRO A 217 -6.51 22.72 0.06
CA PRO A 217 -7.96 22.47 0.11
C PRO A 217 -8.47 21.64 -1.07
N LYS A 218 -7.82 21.71 -2.23
CA LYS A 218 -8.15 20.92 -3.43
C LYS A 218 -7.81 19.42 -3.29
N LEU A 219 -6.98 19.05 -2.33
CA LEU A 219 -6.56 17.67 -2.05
C LEU A 219 -7.29 17.06 -0.85
N ARG A 220 -8.13 17.85 -0.18
CA ARG A 220 -8.98 17.36 0.91
C ARG A 220 -10.16 16.57 0.36
N VAL A 221 -10.56 15.58 1.13
CA VAL A 221 -11.68 14.71 0.77
C VAL A 221 -13.02 15.44 0.88
N ASP A 222 -13.78 15.47 -0.21
CA ASP A 222 -15.21 15.76 -0.17
C ASP A 222 -15.95 14.51 0.35
N ARG A 223 -16.14 14.44 1.67
CA ARG A 223 -16.75 13.29 2.35
C ARG A 223 -18.17 13.03 1.89
N GLU A 224 -18.96 14.08 1.69
CA GLU A 224 -20.34 13.96 1.21
C GLU A 224 -20.39 13.33 -0.17
N ALA A 225 -19.54 13.81 -1.10
CA ALA A 225 -19.47 13.23 -2.45
C ALA A 225 -18.95 11.78 -2.42
N LEU A 226 -18.01 11.43 -1.53
CA LEU A 226 -17.55 10.04 -1.37
C LEU A 226 -18.63 9.10 -0.88
N GLU A 227 -19.40 9.51 0.11
CA GLU A 227 -20.52 8.71 0.65
C GLU A 227 -21.60 8.55 -0.42
N ALA A 228 -21.91 9.62 -1.16
CA ALA A 228 -22.85 9.58 -2.26
C ALA A 228 -22.41 8.67 -3.42
N VAL A 229 -21.10 8.71 -3.80
CA VAL A 229 -20.54 7.76 -4.79
C VAL A 229 -20.61 6.32 -4.28
N ALA A 230 -20.28 6.09 -3.01
CA ALA A 230 -20.31 4.74 -2.44
C ALA A 230 -21.75 4.18 -2.42
N GLU A 231 -22.74 4.99 -2.07
CA GLU A 231 -24.13 4.58 -2.08
C GLU A 231 -24.66 4.39 -3.52
N ALA A 232 -24.35 5.30 -4.43
CA ALA A 232 -24.77 5.20 -5.84
C ALA A 232 -24.15 3.96 -6.55
N LYS A 233 -22.93 3.55 -6.16
CA LYS A 233 -22.29 2.33 -6.67
C LYS A 233 -22.68 1.06 -5.93
N ARG A 234 -23.49 1.16 -4.89
CA ARG A 234 -23.95 0.00 -4.15
C ARG A 234 -24.91 -0.82 -5.01
N ASP A 235 -24.55 -2.06 -5.23
CA ASP A 235 -25.41 -2.99 -5.95
C ASP A 235 -26.64 -3.36 -5.10
N LYS A 236 -27.81 -2.97 -5.57
CA LYS A 236 -29.09 -3.12 -4.87
C LYS A 236 -29.51 -4.59 -4.67
N GLY A 237 -28.92 -5.50 -5.47
CA GLY A 237 -29.23 -6.94 -5.44
C GLY A 237 -28.34 -7.77 -4.53
N THR A 238 -27.19 -7.26 -4.09
CA THR A 238 -26.25 -8.01 -3.27
C THR A 238 -26.87 -8.51 -1.96
N GLY A 239 -26.77 -9.81 -1.72
CA GLY A 239 -27.31 -10.46 -0.52
C GLY A 239 -28.85 -10.60 -0.47
N LYS A 240 -29.54 -10.18 -1.53
CA LYS A 240 -31.02 -10.21 -1.61
C LYS A 240 -31.53 -10.99 -2.83
N TRP A 241 -31.12 -10.57 -4.02
CA TRP A 241 -31.71 -11.03 -5.28
C TRP A 241 -31.20 -12.42 -5.71
N ASN A 242 -30.18 -12.94 -5.12
CA ASN A 242 -29.71 -14.31 -5.32
C ASN A 242 -30.49 -15.35 -4.49
N ARG A 243 -31.31 -14.94 -3.53
CA ARG A 243 -32.06 -15.87 -2.67
C ARG A 243 -33.09 -16.65 -3.49
N ARG A 244 -33.26 -17.93 -3.15
CA ARG A 244 -34.23 -18.81 -3.83
C ARG A 244 -35.67 -18.31 -3.67
N ASP A 245 -36.00 -17.84 -2.47
CA ASP A 245 -37.34 -17.37 -2.09
C ASP A 245 -37.63 -15.91 -2.50
N PHE A 246 -36.72 -15.27 -3.24
CA PHE A 246 -36.92 -13.89 -3.69
C PHE A 246 -38.00 -13.83 -4.76
N ASP A 247 -39.00 -12.95 -4.57
CA ASP A 247 -40.04 -12.67 -5.54
C ASP A 247 -39.53 -11.72 -6.65
N ASP A 248 -39.39 -12.27 -7.84
CA ASP A 248 -38.98 -11.54 -9.05
C ASP A 248 -40.16 -11.23 -10.00
N SER A 249 -41.42 -11.36 -9.56
CA SER A 249 -42.62 -11.13 -10.37
C SER A 249 -42.67 -9.75 -10.98
N ALA A 250 -42.20 -8.73 -10.25
CA ALA A 250 -42.17 -7.32 -10.69
C ALA A 250 -40.93 -6.99 -11.55
N TRP A 251 -40.10 -7.97 -11.92
CA TRP A 251 -38.94 -7.74 -12.78
C TRP A 251 -39.34 -7.76 -14.26
N ASP A 252 -38.59 -6.99 -15.07
CA ASP A 252 -38.74 -7.03 -16.52
C ASP A 252 -38.26 -8.40 -17.07
N SER A 253 -38.67 -8.68 -18.31
CA SER A 253 -38.29 -9.91 -19.00
C SER A 253 -37.35 -9.62 -20.16
N VAL A 254 -36.43 -10.56 -20.42
CA VAL A 254 -35.44 -10.44 -21.49
C VAL A 254 -35.08 -11.83 -22.03
N ASP A 255 -34.79 -11.93 -23.32
CA ASP A 255 -34.27 -13.15 -23.92
C ASP A 255 -32.78 -13.30 -23.66
N VAL A 256 -32.39 -14.48 -23.20
CA VAL A 256 -30.98 -14.90 -22.95
C VAL A 256 -30.69 -16.11 -23.85
N PRO A 257 -29.63 -16.10 -24.64
CA PRO A 257 -28.55 -15.09 -24.78
C PRO A 257 -28.93 -13.85 -25.60
N GLY A 258 -28.16 -12.77 -25.43
CA GLY A 258 -28.34 -11.52 -26.14
C GLY A 258 -27.45 -10.40 -25.59
N THR A 259 -27.40 -9.29 -26.31
CA THR A 259 -26.67 -8.10 -25.88
C THR A 259 -27.59 -7.12 -25.15
N TRP A 260 -27.04 -6.34 -24.22
CA TRP A 260 -27.79 -5.26 -23.56
C TRP A 260 -28.39 -4.29 -24.58
N ARG A 261 -27.63 -4.00 -25.65
CA ARG A 261 -28.10 -3.08 -26.71
C ARG A 261 -29.34 -3.58 -27.42
N GLU A 262 -29.39 -4.87 -27.78
CA GLU A 262 -30.53 -5.49 -28.45
C GLU A 262 -31.78 -5.55 -27.54
N THR A 263 -31.55 -5.81 -26.25
CA THR A 263 -32.63 -5.95 -25.26
C THR A 263 -33.06 -4.62 -24.64
N GLY A 264 -32.50 -3.49 -25.08
CA GLY A 264 -32.87 -2.16 -24.59
C GLY A 264 -32.24 -1.76 -23.27
N ILE A 265 -31.38 -2.58 -22.68
CA ILE A 265 -30.67 -2.26 -21.44
C ILE A 265 -29.60 -1.20 -21.74
N ARG A 266 -29.62 -0.08 -21.02
CA ARG A 266 -28.71 1.05 -21.17
C ARG A 266 -28.08 1.38 -19.84
N VAL A 267 -27.13 0.53 -19.41
CA VAL A 267 -26.52 0.57 -18.08
C VAL A 267 -25.01 0.42 -18.20
N ARG A 268 -24.26 1.22 -17.47
CA ARG A 268 -22.83 1.02 -17.22
C ARG A 268 -22.65 0.56 -15.76
N GLY A 269 -22.83 -0.73 -15.54
CA GLY A 269 -22.92 -1.23 -14.17
C GLY A 269 -23.21 -2.70 -14.08
N SER A 270 -24.14 -3.08 -13.21
CA SER A 270 -24.54 -4.47 -13.03
C SER A 270 -26.03 -4.69 -13.34
N VAL A 271 -26.30 -5.80 -13.97
CA VAL A 271 -27.65 -6.30 -14.23
C VAL A 271 -27.76 -7.70 -13.67
N TRP A 272 -28.79 -7.92 -12.91
CA TRP A 272 -29.14 -9.21 -12.36
C TRP A 272 -30.19 -9.89 -13.24
N TYR A 273 -29.96 -11.17 -13.50
CA TYR A 273 -30.87 -12.02 -14.27
C TYR A 273 -31.30 -13.20 -13.39
N ARG A 274 -32.56 -13.60 -13.53
CA ARG A 274 -33.11 -14.74 -12.79
C ARG A 274 -33.91 -15.62 -13.73
N LYS A 275 -33.74 -16.94 -13.59
CA LYS A 275 -34.55 -17.94 -14.28
C LYS A 275 -34.98 -19.02 -13.34
N ASN A 276 -36.28 -19.21 -13.23
CA ASN A 276 -36.87 -20.35 -12.55
C ASN A 276 -37.00 -21.50 -13.54
N PHE A 277 -36.69 -22.68 -13.10
CA PHE A 277 -36.77 -23.91 -13.90
C PHE A 277 -37.16 -25.11 -13.04
N ARG A 278 -37.69 -26.16 -13.68
CA ARG A 278 -37.91 -27.47 -13.07
C ARG A 278 -36.86 -28.43 -13.60
N LEU A 279 -36.46 -29.38 -12.81
CA LEU A 279 -35.46 -30.37 -13.20
C LEU A 279 -36.05 -31.80 -13.15
N PRO A 280 -35.49 -32.75 -13.92
CA PRO A 280 -35.79 -34.17 -13.79
C PRO A 280 -35.51 -34.68 -12.39
N SER A 281 -36.28 -35.63 -11.92
CA SER A 281 -36.11 -36.24 -10.59
C SER A 281 -34.72 -36.86 -10.40
N SER A 282 -34.13 -37.39 -11.46
CA SER A 282 -32.77 -37.93 -11.53
C SER A 282 -31.67 -36.93 -11.09
N MET A 283 -31.90 -35.62 -11.21
CA MET A 283 -30.94 -34.59 -10.85
C MET A 283 -31.14 -34.01 -9.43
N VAL A 284 -32.23 -34.37 -8.74
CA VAL A 284 -32.53 -33.87 -7.40
C VAL A 284 -31.45 -34.30 -6.39
N GLY A 285 -30.90 -33.35 -5.66
CA GLY A 285 -29.87 -33.56 -4.63
C GLY A 285 -28.50 -33.96 -5.16
N ARG A 286 -28.34 -34.14 -6.46
CA ARG A 286 -27.08 -34.58 -7.07
C ARG A 286 -26.19 -33.40 -7.51
N HIS A 287 -24.92 -33.68 -7.72
CA HIS A 287 -23.99 -32.77 -8.36
C HIS A 287 -24.38 -32.52 -9.82
N ALA A 288 -24.18 -31.29 -10.30
CA ALA A 288 -24.40 -30.94 -11.71
C ALA A 288 -23.35 -29.91 -12.18
N LYS A 289 -23.21 -29.79 -13.50
CA LYS A 289 -22.37 -28.80 -14.15
C LYS A 289 -23.25 -27.77 -14.84
N LEU A 290 -23.07 -26.51 -14.46
CA LEU A 290 -23.76 -25.35 -15.04
C LEU A 290 -22.92 -24.73 -16.16
N TYR A 291 -23.46 -24.67 -17.37
CA TYR A 291 -22.85 -24.05 -18.55
C TYR A 291 -23.59 -22.73 -18.82
N MET A 292 -22.85 -21.62 -18.79
CA MET A 292 -23.40 -20.28 -18.93
C MET A 292 -22.72 -19.48 -20.07
N GLY A 293 -22.21 -20.19 -21.09
CA GLY A 293 -21.62 -19.57 -22.27
C GLY A 293 -20.45 -18.63 -21.98
N ARG A 294 -20.34 -17.57 -22.76
CA ARG A 294 -19.40 -16.45 -22.57
C ARG A 294 -20.17 -15.18 -22.30
N MET A 295 -19.60 -14.29 -21.49
CA MET A 295 -20.27 -13.04 -21.09
C MET A 295 -19.27 -11.91 -20.96
N SER A 296 -19.69 -10.69 -21.26
CA SER A 296 -18.86 -9.49 -21.03
C SER A 296 -19.46 -8.61 -19.91
N ASP A 297 -18.67 -8.12 -18.92
CA ASP A 297 -17.23 -8.39 -18.71
C ASP A 297 -17.03 -9.47 -17.65
N CYS A 298 -17.63 -9.32 -16.49
CA CYS A 298 -17.54 -10.26 -15.37
C CYS A 298 -18.94 -10.68 -14.87
N ASP A 299 -18.98 -11.85 -14.26
CA ASP A 299 -20.22 -12.41 -13.72
C ASP A 299 -20.04 -12.96 -12.31
N SER A 300 -21.17 -13.17 -11.64
CA SER A 300 -21.30 -14.01 -10.46
C SER A 300 -22.60 -14.81 -10.59
N VAL A 301 -22.53 -16.13 -10.38
CA VAL A 301 -23.64 -17.03 -10.58
C VAL A 301 -24.00 -17.77 -9.31
N PHE A 302 -25.30 -17.89 -9.09
CA PHE A 302 -25.90 -18.56 -7.93
C PHE A 302 -26.94 -19.58 -8.41
N VAL A 303 -27.03 -20.70 -7.72
CA VAL A 303 -28.11 -21.68 -7.88
C VAL A 303 -28.80 -21.84 -6.54
N ASN A 304 -30.09 -21.60 -6.48
CA ASN A 304 -30.91 -21.63 -5.25
C ASN A 304 -30.29 -20.81 -4.09
N GLY A 305 -29.67 -19.68 -4.41
CA GLY A 305 -28.99 -18.81 -3.43
C GLY A 305 -27.55 -19.20 -3.11
N THR A 306 -27.12 -20.41 -3.48
CA THR A 306 -25.73 -20.86 -3.30
C THR A 306 -24.86 -20.31 -4.40
N PHE A 307 -23.77 -19.61 -4.03
CA PHE A 307 -22.75 -19.16 -4.99
C PHE A 307 -22.02 -20.35 -5.61
N VAL A 308 -22.02 -20.42 -6.95
CA VAL A 308 -21.41 -21.52 -7.70
C VAL A 308 -20.20 -21.11 -8.52
N GLY A 309 -19.99 -19.80 -8.76
CA GLY A 309 -18.81 -19.35 -9.46
C GLY A 309 -18.85 -17.92 -9.95
N THR A 310 -17.68 -17.43 -10.36
CA THR A 310 -17.47 -16.10 -10.94
C THR A 310 -16.35 -16.15 -11.97
N THR A 311 -16.42 -15.27 -12.96
CA THR A 311 -15.36 -15.05 -13.95
C THR A 311 -15.18 -13.55 -14.14
N ALA A 312 -13.96 -13.07 -13.97
CA ALA A 312 -13.67 -11.63 -13.87
C ALA A 312 -13.44 -10.93 -15.21
N TYR A 313 -13.51 -11.66 -16.35
CA TYR A 313 -13.24 -11.08 -17.67
C TYR A 313 -13.94 -11.86 -18.80
N PHE A 314 -14.06 -11.27 -19.97
CA PHE A 314 -14.82 -11.77 -21.12
C PHE A 314 -14.39 -13.16 -21.65
N GLY A 315 -13.11 -13.49 -21.63
CA GLY A 315 -12.50 -14.56 -22.43
C GLY A 315 -13.10 -15.98 -22.28
N PRO A 316 -13.09 -16.62 -21.07
CA PRO A 316 -13.39 -18.02 -20.96
C PRO A 316 -14.88 -18.33 -20.96
N PRO A 317 -15.32 -19.51 -21.47
CA PRO A 317 -16.65 -20.04 -21.22
C PRO A 317 -16.89 -20.30 -19.73
N ARG A 318 -18.07 -19.90 -19.24
CA ARG A 318 -18.51 -20.11 -17.85
C ARG A 318 -18.95 -21.56 -17.67
N LYS A 319 -18.26 -22.29 -16.82
CA LYS A 319 -18.57 -23.67 -16.45
C LYS A 319 -18.40 -23.81 -14.94
N TYR A 320 -19.50 -23.86 -14.23
CA TYR A 320 -19.49 -23.85 -12.77
C TYR A 320 -20.00 -25.18 -12.22
N ASP A 321 -19.43 -25.64 -11.12
CA ASP A 321 -19.87 -26.83 -10.42
C ASP A 321 -21.02 -26.46 -9.46
N VAL A 322 -22.11 -27.19 -9.55
CA VAL A 322 -23.23 -27.09 -8.63
C VAL A 322 -23.13 -28.26 -7.64
N PRO A 323 -22.79 -28.00 -6.36
CA PRO A 323 -22.58 -29.05 -5.39
C PRO A 323 -23.84 -29.91 -5.16
N ALA A 324 -23.63 -31.15 -4.74
CA ALA A 324 -24.71 -32.00 -4.30
C ALA A 324 -25.50 -31.33 -3.15
N GLY A 325 -26.82 -31.51 -3.13
CA GLY A 325 -27.74 -30.91 -2.16
C GLY A 325 -28.25 -29.51 -2.52
N VAL A 326 -27.66 -28.83 -3.52
CA VAL A 326 -28.11 -27.52 -3.95
C VAL A 326 -29.40 -27.61 -4.80
N LEU A 327 -29.49 -28.60 -5.66
CA LEU A 327 -30.66 -28.86 -6.51
C LEU A 327 -31.75 -29.57 -5.72
N VAL A 328 -32.97 -29.07 -5.76
CA VAL A 328 -34.08 -29.57 -4.94
C VAL A 328 -35.28 -29.95 -5.80
N GLU A 329 -36.20 -30.71 -5.24
CA GLU A 329 -37.46 -31.03 -5.87
C GLU A 329 -38.31 -29.73 -6.13
N GLY A 330 -39.05 -29.70 -7.23
CA GLY A 330 -39.90 -28.58 -7.62
C GLY A 330 -39.14 -27.48 -8.37
N VAL A 331 -39.38 -26.23 -8.00
CA VAL A 331 -38.81 -25.05 -8.69
C VAL A 331 -37.42 -24.75 -8.14
N ASN A 332 -36.47 -24.70 -9.04
CA ASN A 332 -35.10 -24.25 -8.82
C ASN A 332 -34.88 -22.87 -9.50
N ASN A 333 -33.87 -22.19 -9.09
CA ASN A 333 -33.52 -20.87 -9.60
C ASN A 333 -32.02 -20.75 -9.94
N VAL A 334 -31.72 -20.22 -11.12
CA VAL A 334 -30.39 -19.70 -11.44
C VAL A 334 -30.45 -18.18 -11.41
N THR A 335 -29.55 -17.57 -10.67
CA THR A 335 -29.35 -16.13 -10.63
C THR A 335 -27.98 -15.78 -11.18
N LEU A 336 -27.94 -14.89 -12.17
CA LEU A 336 -26.72 -14.36 -12.77
C LEU A 336 -26.65 -12.87 -12.48
N LYS A 337 -25.54 -12.42 -11.90
CA LYS A 337 -25.15 -11.02 -11.89
C LYS A 337 -24.13 -10.79 -12.99
N LEU A 338 -24.45 -10.01 -14.00
CA LEU A 338 -23.52 -9.60 -15.06
C LEU A 338 -23.12 -8.15 -14.83
N THR A 339 -21.80 -7.86 -14.82
CA THR A 339 -21.27 -6.52 -14.66
C THR A 339 -20.49 -6.12 -15.91
N ALA A 340 -20.87 -4.98 -16.51
CA ALA A 340 -20.19 -4.38 -17.66
C ALA A 340 -20.12 -2.86 -17.48
N LEU A 341 -18.94 -2.38 -17.03
CA LEU A 341 -18.74 -0.96 -16.71
C LEU A 341 -18.62 -0.06 -17.94
N ASN A 342 -18.38 -0.64 -19.11
CA ASN A 342 -18.34 0.05 -20.41
C ASN A 342 -19.72 0.14 -21.09
N GLY A 343 -20.75 -0.50 -20.52
CA GLY A 343 -22.11 -0.55 -21.07
C GLY A 343 -22.33 -1.58 -22.18
N ASN A 344 -21.33 -2.38 -22.53
CA ASN A 344 -21.40 -3.40 -23.58
C ASN A 344 -21.63 -4.81 -23.00
N GLY A 345 -22.59 -4.93 -22.08
CA GLY A 345 -22.97 -6.22 -21.52
C GLY A 345 -23.50 -7.18 -22.59
N GLU A 346 -22.98 -8.39 -22.62
CA GLU A 346 -23.33 -9.41 -23.59
C GLU A 346 -23.36 -10.81 -22.95
N ILE A 347 -24.37 -11.57 -23.30
CA ILE A 347 -24.47 -13.00 -23.10
C ILE A 347 -24.44 -13.63 -24.49
N VAL A 348 -23.32 -14.28 -24.87
CA VAL A 348 -22.97 -14.62 -26.27
C VAL A 348 -23.88 -15.72 -26.84
N ARG A 349 -24.44 -15.51 -28.02
CA ARG A 349 -25.47 -16.38 -28.64
C ARG A 349 -24.97 -17.75 -29.10
N ASP A 350 -23.74 -17.87 -29.52
CA ASP A 350 -23.16 -19.09 -30.10
C ASP A 350 -22.62 -20.08 -29.04
N LYS A 351 -23.15 -20.02 -27.83
CA LYS A 351 -22.71 -20.85 -26.68
C LYS A 351 -23.88 -21.59 -26.04
N VAL A 352 -23.51 -22.56 -25.20
CA VAL A 352 -24.45 -23.43 -24.50
C VAL A 352 -24.85 -22.83 -23.15
N TYR A 353 -26.13 -22.84 -22.84
CA TYR A 353 -26.74 -22.35 -21.61
C TYR A 353 -27.60 -23.46 -21.01
N LYS A 354 -27.01 -24.33 -20.20
CA LYS A 354 -27.69 -25.49 -19.63
C LYS A 354 -27.13 -25.93 -18.29
N LEU A 355 -27.95 -26.62 -17.52
CA LEU A 355 -27.53 -27.37 -16.35
C LEU A 355 -27.46 -28.85 -16.74
N LYS A 356 -26.31 -29.49 -16.58
CA LYS A 356 -26.11 -30.90 -16.96
C LYS A 356 -25.79 -31.73 -15.72
N GLY A 357 -26.60 -32.75 -15.49
CA GLY A 357 -26.33 -33.86 -14.57
C GLY A 357 -25.59 -35.01 -15.28
N ASP A 358 -25.58 -36.20 -14.66
CA ASP A 358 -24.96 -37.37 -15.24
C ASP A 358 -25.69 -37.85 -16.50
N ASP A 359 -27.02 -38.03 -16.41
CA ASP A 359 -27.86 -38.62 -17.45
C ASP A 359 -28.85 -37.60 -18.10
N ASP A 360 -29.13 -36.49 -17.42
CA ASP A 360 -30.14 -35.50 -17.81
C ASP A 360 -29.55 -34.09 -17.89
N GLU A 361 -30.22 -33.24 -18.66
CA GLU A 361 -29.89 -31.83 -18.75
C GLU A 361 -31.15 -30.93 -18.82
N VAL A 362 -30.97 -29.66 -18.38
CA VAL A 362 -32.02 -28.65 -18.43
C VAL A 362 -31.52 -27.46 -19.24
N GLU A 363 -32.21 -27.11 -20.32
CA GLU A 363 -31.93 -25.93 -21.12
C GLU A 363 -32.27 -24.65 -20.34
N LEU A 364 -31.38 -23.66 -20.37
CA LEU A 364 -31.51 -22.42 -19.64
C LEU A 364 -31.61 -21.19 -20.54
N SER A 365 -31.50 -21.31 -21.87
CA SER A 365 -31.78 -20.23 -22.79
C SER A 365 -33.27 -19.80 -22.80
N GLY A 366 -33.59 -18.72 -23.49
CA GLY A 366 -34.95 -18.17 -23.59
C GLY A 366 -35.21 -17.07 -22.57
N VAL A 367 -36.48 -16.92 -22.13
CA VAL A 367 -36.90 -15.79 -21.30
C VAL A 367 -36.34 -15.89 -19.87
N TRP A 368 -35.72 -14.80 -19.44
CA TRP A 368 -35.27 -14.58 -18.06
C TRP A 368 -35.91 -13.31 -17.50
N LYS A 369 -36.01 -13.20 -16.20
CA LYS A 369 -36.28 -11.95 -15.50
C LYS A 369 -35.01 -11.17 -15.29
N TYR A 370 -35.05 -9.82 -15.37
CA TYR A 370 -33.89 -8.99 -15.11
C TYR A 370 -34.20 -7.72 -14.32
N LYS A 371 -33.19 -7.19 -13.63
CA LYS A 371 -33.24 -5.91 -12.93
C LYS A 371 -31.87 -5.28 -12.82
N VAL A 372 -31.82 -3.95 -12.94
CA VAL A 372 -30.55 -3.21 -12.76
C VAL A 372 -30.11 -3.24 -11.30
N GLY A 373 -28.90 -3.71 -11.04
CA GLY A 373 -28.28 -3.74 -9.72
C GLY A 373 -27.70 -2.39 -9.33
N PHE A 374 -26.83 -1.86 -10.17
CA PHE A 374 -26.40 -0.45 -10.10
C PHE A 374 -26.09 0.09 -11.50
N ASP A 375 -26.20 1.39 -11.66
CA ASP A 375 -25.74 2.11 -12.85
C ASP A 375 -24.74 3.19 -12.45
N ARG A 376 -23.57 3.19 -13.09
CA ARG A 376 -22.53 4.19 -12.87
C ARG A 376 -23.03 5.63 -13.11
N ALA A 377 -24.00 5.81 -14.00
CA ALA A 377 -24.61 7.11 -14.27
C ALA A 377 -25.19 7.77 -12.99
N GLU A 378 -25.66 6.98 -12.02
CA GLU A 378 -26.13 7.50 -10.73
C GLU A 378 -24.99 8.12 -9.89
N ALA A 379 -23.73 7.65 -10.08
CA ALA A 379 -22.55 8.13 -9.36
C ALA A 379 -21.85 9.33 -10.04
N GLU A 380 -22.04 9.51 -11.36
CA GLU A 380 -21.28 10.49 -12.15
C GLU A 380 -21.30 11.93 -11.62
N PRO A 381 -22.43 12.48 -11.16
CA PRO A 381 -22.46 13.85 -10.63
C PRO A 381 -21.54 14.03 -9.41
N TYR A 382 -21.44 13.00 -8.58
CA TYR A 382 -20.59 13.00 -7.39
C TYR A 382 -19.13 12.69 -7.76
N GLU A 383 -18.90 11.79 -8.73
CA GLU A 383 -17.57 11.53 -9.28
C GLU A 383 -16.97 12.78 -9.90
N GLN A 384 -17.75 13.65 -10.53
CA GLN A 384 -17.29 14.94 -11.05
C GLN A 384 -16.83 15.87 -9.93
N ARG A 385 -17.52 15.90 -8.79
CA ARG A 385 -17.06 16.64 -7.60
C ARG A 385 -15.72 16.11 -7.08
N LEU A 386 -15.52 14.80 -7.19
CA LEU A 386 -14.29 14.12 -6.77
C LEU A 386 -13.20 14.11 -7.87
N ALA A 387 -13.51 14.46 -9.13
CA ALA A 387 -12.60 14.36 -10.27
C ALA A 387 -11.35 15.25 -10.13
N ASN A 388 -11.42 16.30 -9.33
CA ASN A 388 -10.26 17.11 -8.95
C ASN A 388 -9.40 16.46 -7.84
N LEU A 389 -9.91 15.41 -7.22
CA LEU A 389 -9.28 14.61 -6.18
C LEU A 389 -8.99 13.21 -6.77
N ARG A 390 -7.98 13.12 -7.65
CA ARG A 390 -7.63 11.85 -8.31
C ARG A 390 -7.33 10.72 -7.31
N HIS A 391 -6.91 11.08 -6.10
CA HIS A 391 -6.72 10.16 -4.99
C HIS A 391 -7.22 10.88 -3.73
N ALA A 392 -8.16 10.25 -3.07
CA ALA A 392 -8.73 10.80 -1.84
C ALA A 392 -7.63 10.98 -0.79
N GLY A 393 -7.32 12.22 -0.46
CA GLY A 393 -6.33 12.53 0.56
C GLY A 393 -6.63 11.84 1.87
N SER A 394 -5.59 11.39 2.57
CA SER A 394 -5.64 10.78 3.90
C SER A 394 -6.14 9.34 4.01
N GLY A 395 -6.63 8.72 2.96
CA GLY A 395 -7.20 7.36 3.08
C GLY A 395 -6.18 6.33 3.56
N LEU A 396 -4.97 6.37 3.01
CA LEU A 396 -3.88 5.47 3.41
C LEU A 396 -3.24 5.89 4.74
N TYR A 397 -3.16 7.20 5.02
CA TYR A 397 -2.78 7.65 6.35
C TYR A 397 -3.72 7.06 7.41
N ASN A 398 -5.02 7.18 7.21
CA ASN A 398 -6.04 6.70 8.15
C ASN A 398 -5.98 5.19 8.37
N GLY A 399 -5.78 4.41 7.30
CA GLY A 399 -5.84 2.94 7.34
C GLY A 399 -4.52 2.23 7.53
N MET A 400 -3.39 2.86 7.14
CA MET A 400 -2.10 2.18 7.07
C MET A 400 -0.97 2.87 7.87
N ILE A 401 -1.10 4.17 8.21
CA ILE A 401 -0.10 4.91 8.99
C ILE A 401 -0.57 5.09 10.43
N TYR A 402 -1.74 5.66 10.62
CA TYR A 402 -2.27 5.92 11.97
C TYR A 402 -2.39 4.67 12.86
N PRO A 403 -2.82 3.49 12.36
CA PRO A 403 -2.89 2.27 13.17
C PRO A 403 -1.55 1.79 13.74
N VAL A 404 -0.44 2.13 13.08
CA VAL A 404 0.90 1.69 13.48
C VAL A 404 1.68 2.72 14.33
N ARG A 405 1.10 3.89 14.61
CA ARG A 405 1.75 5.02 15.31
C ARG A 405 2.29 4.71 16.70
N ASN A 406 1.70 3.73 17.37
CA ASN A 406 2.16 3.30 18.69
C ASN A 406 3.44 2.43 18.63
N TRP A 407 3.82 1.95 17.44
CA TRP A 407 5.04 1.17 17.25
C TRP A 407 6.24 2.10 17.13
N LYS A 408 7.18 2.00 18.06
CA LYS A 408 8.39 2.82 18.02
C LYS A 408 9.29 2.38 16.87
N VAL A 409 9.83 3.36 16.15
CA VAL A 409 10.71 3.16 15.01
C VAL A 409 12.00 3.95 15.17
N LYS A 410 13.03 3.58 14.43
CA LYS A 410 14.34 4.24 14.40
C LYS A 410 14.39 5.39 13.38
N ALA A 411 13.70 5.23 12.27
CA ALA A 411 13.56 6.21 11.20
C ALA A 411 12.43 5.79 10.25
N ALA A 412 11.97 6.74 9.42
CA ALA A 412 11.09 6.48 8.28
C ALA A 412 11.90 6.47 6.97
N ILE A 413 11.55 5.57 6.06
CA ILE A 413 12.02 5.52 4.67
C ILE A 413 10.85 5.90 3.78
N TRP A 414 11.06 6.83 2.84
CA TRP A 414 10.04 7.28 1.90
C TRP A 414 10.49 7.15 0.45
N TYR A 415 9.78 6.31 -0.32
CA TYR A 415 10.02 6.12 -1.76
C TYR A 415 8.72 6.26 -2.55
N GLN A 416 8.47 7.46 -3.03
CA GLN A 416 7.26 7.85 -3.77
C GLN A 416 7.57 9.08 -4.62
N GLY A 417 6.78 9.36 -5.64
CA GLY A 417 6.85 10.59 -6.43
C GLY A 417 6.34 10.41 -7.86
N GLU A 418 6.35 9.21 -8.39
CA GLU A 418 6.00 8.90 -9.77
C GLU A 418 4.60 9.40 -10.13
N ASN A 419 3.62 9.17 -9.28
CA ASN A 419 2.24 9.63 -9.48
C ASN A 419 2.10 11.16 -9.42
N ASN A 420 2.94 11.83 -8.64
CA ASN A 420 2.92 13.28 -8.51
C ASN A 420 3.79 14.01 -9.55
N ALA A 421 4.51 13.31 -10.44
CA ALA A 421 5.42 13.94 -11.42
C ALA A 421 4.72 14.93 -12.37
N GLY A 422 3.44 14.71 -12.69
CA GLY A 422 2.62 15.65 -13.45
C GLY A 422 2.25 16.94 -12.69
N ARG A 423 2.41 16.95 -11.35
CA ARG A 423 2.14 18.07 -10.44
C ARG A 423 3.34 18.37 -9.55
N ALA A 424 4.54 18.25 -10.11
CA ALA A 424 5.80 18.32 -9.35
C ALA A 424 5.97 19.63 -8.54
N GLY A 425 5.36 20.73 -8.98
CA GLY A 425 5.38 22.02 -8.26
C GLY A 425 4.70 21.97 -6.87
N GLU A 426 3.79 21.02 -6.64
CA GLU A 426 3.11 20.84 -5.35
C GLU A 426 3.88 19.89 -4.42
N TYR A 427 4.87 19.16 -4.94
CA TYR A 427 5.45 18.02 -4.23
C TYR A 427 6.32 18.43 -3.02
N ALA A 428 7.14 19.48 -3.14
CA ALA A 428 7.99 19.91 -2.02
C ALA A 428 7.17 20.33 -0.78
N PRO A 429 6.14 21.19 -0.89
CA PRO A 429 5.28 21.51 0.25
C PRO A 429 4.51 20.27 0.76
N LEU A 430 4.02 19.37 -0.10
CA LEU A 430 3.34 18.15 0.32
C LEU A 430 4.28 17.19 1.06
N LEU A 431 5.50 16.98 0.58
CA LEU A 431 6.47 16.11 1.27
C LEU A 431 6.91 16.72 2.61
N THR A 432 7.03 18.06 2.68
CA THR A 432 7.29 18.75 3.95
C THR A 432 6.15 18.53 4.94
N SER A 433 4.90 18.64 4.47
CA SER A 433 3.69 18.39 5.26
C SER A 433 3.62 16.92 5.73
N LEU A 434 3.92 15.95 4.87
CA LEU A 434 3.97 14.53 5.23
C LEU A 434 4.98 14.27 6.37
N ILE A 435 6.18 14.83 6.27
CA ILE A 435 7.22 14.67 7.29
C ILE A 435 6.77 15.27 8.63
N ALA A 436 6.17 16.44 8.60
CA ALA A 436 5.63 17.10 9.79
C ALA A 436 4.50 16.29 10.43
N ASP A 437 3.56 15.80 9.61
CA ASP A 437 2.43 14.98 10.03
C ASP A 437 2.87 13.67 10.70
N TRP A 438 3.80 12.94 10.09
CA TRP A 438 4.26 11.69 10.68
C TRP A 438 5.07 11.93 11.96
N ARG A 439 5.86 13.01 12.03
CA ARG A 439 6.55 13.41 13.25
C ARG A 439 5.58 13.72 14.39
N GLU A 440 4.51 14.45 14.10
CA GLU A 440 3.44 14.73 15.07
C GLU A 440 2.72 13.45 15.49
N THR A 441 2.37 12.60 14.53
CA THR A 441 1.68 11.31 14.75
C THR A 441 2.47 10.37 15.69
N TRP A 442 3.81 10.34 15.58
CA TRP A 442 4.69 9.57 16.48
C TRP A 442 5.07 10.32 17.77
N GLY A 443 4.68 11.59 17.89
CA GLY A 443 5.14 12.44 18.99
C GLY A 443 6.67 12.60 19.04
N TRP A 444 7.32 12.59 17.85
CA TRP A 444 8.77 12.67 17.72
C TRP A 444 9.19 13.70 16.65
N PRO A 445 9.35 14.99 17.04
CA PRO A 445 9.64 16.11 16.11
C PRO A 445 10.91 15.94 15.28
N GLU A 446 11.89 15.20 15.81
CA GLU A 446 13.18 14.95 15.15
C GLU A 446 13.25 13.57 14.45
N MET A 447 12.13 12.86 14.29
CA MET A 447 12.12 11.56 13.62
C MET A 447 12.86 11.65 12.28
N PRO A 448 13.93 10.85 12.07
CA PRO A 448 14.70 10.91 10.83
C PRO A 448 13.92 10.36 9.64
N PHE A 449 14.06 11.03 8.49
CA PHE A 449 13.50 10.59 7.22
C PHE A 449 14.60 10.31 6.19
N LEU A 450 14.56 9.13 5.61
CA LEU A 450 15.43 8.67 4.53
C LEU A 450 14.63 8.68 3.22
N LEU A 451 14.93 9.64 2.37
CA LEU A 451 14.19 9.89 1.13
C LEU A 451 14.88 9.23 -0.05
N VAL A 452 14.11 8.66 -0.99
CA VAL A 452 14.61 8.16 -2.26
C VAL A 452 14.22 9.14 -3.36
N GLN A 453 15.20 9.65 -4.10
CA GLN A 453 14.96 10.45 -5.30
C GLN A 453 14.45 9.55 -6.43
N LEU A 454 13.58 10.04 -7.33
CA LEU A 454 13.11 9.25 -8.47
C LEU A 454 14.27 8.78 -9.36
N PRO A 455 14.31 7.49 -9.74
CA PRO A 455 15.30 6.97 -10.68
C PRO A 455 15.08 7.50 -12.09
N ASN A 456 16.00 7.24 -13.02
CA ASN A 456 15.79 7.52 -14.43
C ASN A 456 14.68 6.63 -15.00
N TYR A 457 13.93 7.20 -15.95
CA TYR A 457 12.83 6.52 -16.64
C TYR A 457 12.54 7.20 -17.98
N MET A 458 11.93 6.50 -18.95
CA MET A 458 11.63 6.92 -20.31
C MET A 458 12.88 6.99 -21.22
N ALA A 459 12.65 7.13 -22.52
CA ALA A 459 13.72 7.25 -23.49
C ALA A 459 14.60 8.49 -23.27
N LYS A 460 15.86 8.39 -23.63
CA LYS A 460 16.77 9.54 -23.66
C LYS A 460 16.25 10.61 -24.62
N GLN A 461 16.62 11.83 -24.34
CA GLN A 461 16.28 12.98 -25.15
C GLN A 461 17.54 13.53 -25.85
N ASP A 462 17.42 13.76 -27.16
CA ASP A 462 18.53 14.28 -27.96
C ASP A 462 18.86 15.75 -27.66
N LYS A 463 17.87 16.50 -27.15
CA LYS A 463 18.00 17.91 -26.78
C LYS A 463 17.63 18.13 -25.33
N PRO A 464 18.25 19.14 -24.66
CA PRO A 464 17.80 19.53 -23.34
C PRO A 464 16.33 19.92 -23.35
N SER A 465 15.57 19.39 -22.39
CA SER A 465 14.14 19.68 -22.25
C SER A 465 13.76 19.79 -20.80
N ASP A 466 12.62 20.40 -20.54
CA ASP A 466 12.03 20.39 -19.22
C ASP A 466 11.24 19.09 -18.98
N SER A 467 11.11 18.67 -17.72
CA SER A 467 10.40 17.46 -17.39
C SER A 467 9.80 17.50 -15.99
N GLY A 468 8.60 16.97 -15.85
CA GLY A 468 7.97 16.76 -14.54
C GLY A 468 8.80 15.87 -13.61
N TRP A 469 9.52 14.92 -14.18
CA TRP A 469 10.43 14.02 -13.46
C TRP A 469 11.65 14.75 -12.87
N ALA A 470 12.26 15.63 -13.65
CA ALA A 470 13.38 16.47 -13.18
C ALA A 470 12.92 17.47 -12.11
N ARG A 471 11.77 18.10 -12.31
CA ARG A 471 11.16 19.01 -11.31
C ARG A 471 10.81 18.30 -10.01
N LEU A 472 10.33 17.05 -10.09
CA LEU A 472 10.02 16.27 -8.89
C LEU A 472 11.30 15.85 -8.14
N ARG A 473 12.37 15.49 -8.84
CA ARG A 473 13.69 15.26 -8.21
C ARG A 473 14.22 16.50 -7.51
N GLU A 474 14.04 17.66 -8.12
CA GLU A 474 14.38 18.96 -7.49
C GLU A 474 13.58 19.17 -6.21
N ALA A 475 12.26 18.91 -6.24
CA ALA A 475 11.40 19.03 -5.05
C ALA A 475 11.87 18.09 -3.92
N GLN A 476 12.18 16.84 -4.22
CA GLN A 476 12.74 15.88 -3.25
C GLN A 476 14.08 16.37 -2.68
N PHE A 477 14.93 16.92 -3.53
CA PHE A 477 16.21 17.49 -3.12
C PHE A 477 16.03 18.71 -2.20
N GLN A 478 15.15 19.64 -2.56
CA GLN A 478 14.85 20.84 -1.77
C GLN A 478 14.38 20.48 -0.36
N VAL A 479 13.46 19.50 -0.24
CA VAL A 479 12.99 19.01 1.07
C VAL A 479 14.14 18.43 1.88
N SER A 480 15.02 17.65 1.26
CA SER A 480 16.17 17.07 1.96
C SER A 480 17.19 18.10 2.46
N ARG A 481 17.15 19.33 1.93
CA ARG A 481 18.03 20.44 2.36
C ARG A 481 17.38 21.35 3.40
N ASN A 482 16.06 21.52 3.30
CA ASN A 482 15.33 22.50 4.09
C ASN A 482 14.67 21.90 5.34
N VAL A 483 14.42 20.61 5.35
CA VAL A 483 13.80 19.91 6.49
C VAL A 483 14.91 19.19 7.30
N PRO A 484 15.12 19.56 8.57
CA PRO A 484 16.12 18.91 9.41
C PRO A 484 15.90 17.40 9.56
N HIS A 485 16.95 16.66 9.87
CA HIS A 485 16.92 15.20 10.07
C HIS A 485 16.40 14.43 8.85
N THR A 486 16.70 14.91 7.64
CA THR A 486 16.43 14.21 6.39
C THR A 486 17.71 13.87 5.65
N ALA A 487 17.71 12.76 4.91
CA ALA A 487 18.78 12.39 3.97
C ALA A 487 18.18 11.90 2.67
N LEU A 488 18.85 12.16 1.54
CA LEU A 488 18.37 11.79 0.20
C LEU A 488 19.32 10.82 -0.48
N ALA A 489 18.78 9.69 -0.94
CA ALA A 489 19.47 8.80 -1.86
C ALA A 489 19.21 9.25 -3.30
N VAL A 490 20.23 9.73 -3.98
CA VAL A 490 20.20 10.09 -5.42
C VAL A 490 20.27 8.80 -6.23
N THR A 491 19.34 8.59 -7.19
CA THR A 491 19.15 7.27 -7.83
C THR A 491 18.92 7.33 -9.34
N TYR A 492 19.20 8.44 -10.02
CA TYR A 492 18.96 8.57 -11.47
C TYR A 492 19.86 7.66 -12.33
N ASP A 493 20.83 6.98 -11.76
CA ASP A 493 21.68 5.96 -12.39
C ASP A 493 21.29 4.51 -12.02
N ALA A 494 20.25 4.34 -11.22
CA ALA A 494 19.76 3.04 -10.74
C ALA A 494 18.38 2.67 -11.30
N GLY A 495 17.91 3.42 -12.30
CA GLY A 495 16.67 3.17 -13.01
C GLY A 495 16.85 2.35 -14.29
N GLU A 496 15.74 2.19 -15.01
CA GLU A 496 15.68 1.55 -16.33
C GLU A 496 14.78 2.39 -17.24
N TRP A 497 15.25 2.69 -18.45
CA TRP A 497 14.54 3.60 -19.35
C TRP A 497 13.14 3.09 -19.74
N ASN A 498 12.93 1.79 -19.79
CA ASN A 498 11.72 1.11 -20.22
C ASN A 498 10.93 0.44 -19.09
N ASP A 499 11.41 0.50 -17.85
CA ASP A 499 10.67 0.00 -16.68
C ASP A 499 10.66 1.05 -15.55
N ILE A 500 9.46 1.51 -15.18
CA ILE A 500 9.26 2.43 -14.05
C ILE A 500 9.61 1.78 -12.70
N HIS A 501 9.74 0.45 -12.66
CA HIS A 501 10.07 -0.36 -11.49
C HIS A 501 11.45 -1.02 -11.62
N PRO A 502 12.54 -0.25 -11.62
CA PRO A 502 13.87 -0.78 -11.88
C PRO A 502 14.30 -1.81 -10.85
N LEU A 503 15.10 -2.78 -11.27
CA LEU A 503 15.51 -3.91 -10.44
C LEU A 503 16.66 -3.59 -9.49
N ASP A 504 17.42 -2.49 -9.69
CA ASP A 504 18.58 -2.17 -8.86
C ASP A 504 18.23 -1.55 -7.50
N LYS A 505 17.44 -2.26 -6.70
CA LYS A 505 17.09 -1.85 -5.34
C LYS A 505 18.25 -1.97 -4.35
N LYS A 506 19.29 -2.75 -4.68
CA LYS A 506 20.51 -2.91 -3.85
C LYS A 506 21.32 -1.61 -3.81
N THR A 507 21.52 -0.95 -4.94
CA THR A 507 22.17 0.37 -5.01
C THR A 507 21.37 1.43 -4.25
N VAL A 508 20.04 1.45 -4.40
CA VAL A 508 19.15 2.37 -3.68
C VAL A 508 19.28 2.18 -2.16
N ALA A 509 19.18 0.92 -1.70
CA ALA A 509 19.31 0.56 -0.27
C ALA A 509 20.66 0.98 0.32
N ARG A 510 21.75 0.75 -0.41
CA ARG A 510 23.10 1.12 0.00
C ARG A 510 23.24 2.64 0.18
N ARG A 511 22.66 3.45 -0.73
CA ARG A 511 22.68 4.92 -0.61
C ARG A 511 21.81 5.42 0.53
N LEU A 512 20.63 4.84 0.72
CA LEU A 512 19.79 5.11 1.90
C LEU A 512 20.53 4.78 3.20
N PHE A 513 21.24 3.65 3.22
CA PHE A 513 22.02 3.25 4.40
C PHE A 513 23.15 4.24 4.73
N LEU A 514 23.82 4.83 3.74
CA LEU A 514 24.76 5.92 3.98
C LEU A 514 24.08 7.13 4.65
N GLY A 515 22.88 7.49 4.19
CA GLY A 515 22.04 8.49 4.85
C GLY A 515 21.74 8.11 6.30
N ALA A 516 21.32 6.87 6.55
CA ALA A 516 21.04 6.36 7.89
C ALA A 516 22.26 6.41 8.80
N ARG A 517 23.43 5.99 8.32
CA ARG A 517 24.69 6.08 9.08
C ARG A 517 24.97 7.50 9.56
N LYS A 518 24.74 8.49 8.70
CA LYS A 518 24.97 9.92 9.02
C LYS A 518 23.95 10.45 10.01
N ILE A 519 22.62 10.36 9.69
CA ILE A 519 21.60 11.08 10.46
C ILE A 519 20.90 10.24 11.54
N VAL A 520 20.94 8.90 11.45
CA VAL A 520 20.29 8.00 12.42
C VAL A 520 21.31 7.43 13.42
N TYR A 521 22.51 7.12 12.94
CA TYR A 521 23.57 6.52 13.78
C TYR A 521 24.69 7.50 14.16
N GLY A 522 24.67 8.73 13.63
CA GLY A 522 25.62 9.78 13.99
C GLY A 522 27.04 9.55 13.48
N GLU A 523 27.25 8.66 12.50
CA GLU A 523 28.56 8.37 11.95
C GLU A 523 29.07 9.51 11.04
N LYS A 524 30.37 9.77 11.10
CA LYS A 524 31.04 10.74 10.21
C LYS A 524 31.33 10.10 8.85
N VAL A 525 30.34 10.05 7.97
CA VAL A 525 30.45 9.50 6.62
C VAL A 525 29.92 10.46 5.56
N ALA A 526 30.47 10.39 4.35
CA ALA A 526 29.87 11.04 3.19
C ALA A 526 28.57 10.30 2.84
N ALA A 527 27.46 11.00 2.87
CA ALA A 527 26.13 10.46 2.57
C ALA A 527 25.46 11.11 1.35
N SER A 528 26.07 12.17 0.80
CA SER A 528 25.63 12.86 -0.42
C SER A 528 26.80 13.07 -1.38
N GLY A 529 26.47 13.22 -2.67
CA GLY A 529 27.41 13.73 -3.66
C GLY A 529 27.52 15.26 -3.61
N PRO A 530 28.23 15.87 -4.58
CA PRO A 530 28.38 17.31 -4.66
C PRO A 530 27.03 18.01 -4.77
N ILE A 531 26.87 19.10 -4.04
CA ILE A 531 25.67 19.92 -3.99
C ILE A 531 25.97 21.28 -4.62
N TYR A 532 25.23 21.65 -5.67
CA TYR A 532 25.36 22.96 -6.29
C TYR A 532 25.17 24.08 -5.24
N LYS A 533 26.13 25.00 -5.21
CA LYS A 533 26.15 26.12 -4.26
C LYS A 533 25.89 27.48 -4.93
N GLY A 534 26.46 27.65 -6.11
CA GLY A 534 26.37 28.94 -6.82
C GLY A 534 27.19 28.96 -8.10
N MET A 535 26.97 29.98 -8.91
CA MET A 535 27.66 30.17 -10.17
C MET A 535 28.27 31.58 -10.31
N GLU A 536 29.27 31.69 -11.20
CA GLU A 536 29.90 32.92 -11.65
C GLU A 536 30.03 32.88 -13.18
N THR A 537 29.55 33.88 -13.89
CA THR A 537 29.73 34.01 -15.34
C THR A 537 31.04 34.72 -15.66
N LYS A 538 31.89 34.14 -16.51
CA LYS A 538 33.14 34.72 -17.02
C LYS A 538 33.23 34.59 -18.54
N GLY A 539 32.92 35.69 -19.24
CA GLY A 539 32.84 35.68 -20.70
C GLY A 539 31.80 34.67 -21.17
N ASN A 540 32.21 33.76 -22.04
CA ASN A 540 31.36 32.73 -22.61
C ASN A 540 31.24 31.46 -21.75
N ARG A 541 31.52 31.51 -20.43
CA ARG A 541 31.54 30.37 -19.54
C ARG A 541 30.82 30.66 -18.24
N ILE A 542 30.21 29.58 -17.65
CA ILE A 542 29.71 29.59 -16.29
C ILE A 542 30.59 28.68 -15.44
N ILE A 543 30.99 29.18 -14.27
CA ILE A 543 31.79 28.45 -13.29
C ILE A 543 30.89 28.10 -12.11
N LEU A 544 30.71 26.81 -11.87
CA LEU A 544 29.85 26.26 -10.83
C LEU A 544 30.67 25.87 -9.59
N SER A 545 30.21 26.26 -8.42
CA SER A 545 30.75 25.88 -7.11
C SER A 545 29.85 24.86 -6.43
N PHE A 546 30.45 24.02 -5.61
CA PHE A 546 29.75 22.92 -4.93
C PHE A 546 30.15 22.84 -3.45
N ASP A 547 29.16 22.55 -2.60
CA ASP A 547 29.32 22.05 -1.23
C ASP A 547 29.31 20.49 -1.23
N ASP A 548 29.59 19.89 -0.09
CA ASP A 548 29.59 18.43 0.13
C ASP A 548 30.39 17.62 -0.92
N ALA A 549 31.41 18.24 -1.52
CA ALA A 549 32.27 17.57 -2.49
C ALA A 549 33.18 16.47 -1.86
N GLY A 550 33.13 16.29 -0.54
CA GLY A 550 33.94 15.29 0.16
C GLY A 550 35.43 15.46 -0.11
N ARG A 551 36.09 14.42 -0.61
CA ARG A 551 37.52 14.43 -0.98
C ARG A 551 37.80 15.20 -2.30
N GLY A 552 36.80 15.84 -2.90
CA GLY A 552 36.86 16.61 -4.13
C GLY A 552 35.92 16.11 -5.22
N LEU A 553 35.69 16.96 -6.22
CA LEU A 553 34.90 16.61 -7.39
C LEU A 553 35.58 15.55 -8.25
N SER A 554 34.77 14.72 -8.86
CA SER A 554 35.18 13.67 -9.80
C SER A 554 34.08 13.44 -10.85
N CYS A 555 34.37 12.66 -11.87
CA CYS A 555 33.36 12.13 -12.78
C CYS A 555 33.60 10.65 -13.04
N ARG A 556 32.54 9.89 -13.21
CA ARG A 556 32.63 8.51 -13.65
C ARG A 556 32.85 8.48 -15.17
N GLY A 557 33.85 7.78 -15.66
CA GLY A 557 34.07 7.58 -17.10
C GLY A 557 34.78 8.75 -17.83
N GLY A 558 35.54 9.59 -17.14
CA GLY A 558 36.53 10.53 -17.70
C GLY A 558 36.02 11.91 -18.13
N ARG A 559 34.91 12.04 -18.84
CA ARG A 559 34.33 13.32 -19.27
C ARG A 559 32.98 13.57 -18.61
N LEU A 560 32.78 14.80 -18.14
CA LEU A 560 31.46 15.22 -17.62
C LEU A 560 30.40 15.20 -18.74
N LYS A 561 29.20 14.76 -18.40
CA LYS A 561 28.06 14.64 -19.29
C LYS A 561 26.80 15.26 -18.68
N HIS A 562 25.77 15.47 -19.51
CA HIS A 562 24.46 15.98 -19.13
C HIS A 562 24.46 17.38 -18.51
N PHE A 563 25.37 18.24 -18.93
CA PHE A 563 25.27 19.68 -18.70
C PHE A 563 24.59 20.34 -19.89
N ALA A 564 23.69 21.27 -19.61
CA ALA A 564 23.06 22.12 -20.59
C ALA A 564 23.24 23.58 -20.18
N ILE A 565 23.42 24.47 -21.16
CA ILE A 565 23.66 25.90 -20.94
C ILE A 565 22.70 26.73 -21.81
N ALA A 566 22.27 27.88 -21.31
CA ALA A 566 21.40 28.82 -22.05
C ALA A 566 21.87 30.26 -21.92
N GLY A 567 21.63 31.05 -22.97
CA GLY A 567 21.72 32.47 -22.98
C GLY A 567 20.42 33.15 -22.53
N GLU A 568 20.31 34.48 -22.77
CA GLU A 568 19.12 35.27 -22.44
C GLU A 568 17.85 34.85 -23.18
N ASP A 569 18.01 34.15 -24.32
CA ASP A 569 16.92 33.56 -25.10
C ASP A 569 16.26 32.35 -24.38
N ARG A 570 16.83 31.88 -23.25
CA ARG A 570 16.38 30.76 -22.42
C ARG A 570 16.34 29.40 -23.13
N LYS A 571 17.02 29.28 -24.28
CA LYS A 571 17.11 28.03 -25.00
C LYS A 571 18.32 27.25 -24.54
N PHE A 572 18.07 26.07 -23.96
CA PHE A 572 19.14 25.20 -23.50
C PHE A 572 19.69 24.36 -24.65
N VAL A 573 21.01 24.33 -24.75
CA VAL A 573 21.79 23.43 -25.62
C VAL A 573 22.73 22.59 -24.76
N TRP A 574 23.17 21.45 -25.28
CA TRP A 574 24.18 20.64 -24.58
C TRP A 574 25.50 21.40 -24.49
N ALA A 575 26.16 21.24 -23.37
CA ALA A 575 27.37 22.00 -23.06
C ALA A 575 28.55 21.08 -22.72
N ASP A 576 29.73 21.55 -23.05
CA ASP A 576 30.98 20.99 -22.51
C ASP A 576 31.17 21.42 -21.07
N ALA A 577 31.60 20.46 -20.24
CA ALA A 577 31.88 20.70 -18.85
C ALA A 577 33.19 20.05 -18.42
N VAL A 578 33.99 20.76 -17.63
CA VAL A 578 35.28 20.26 -17.12
C VAL A 578 35.46 20.62 -15.65
N ILE A 579 36.06 19.69 -14.89
CA ILE A 579 36.46 19.98 -13.49
C ILE A 579 37.81 20.70 -13.52
N LYS A 580 37.83 21.92 -12.96
CA LYS A 580 39.06 22.72 -12.87
C LYS A 580 39.10 23.42 -11.51
N GLY A 581 40.17 23.22 -10.75
CA GLY A 581 40.37 23.89 -9.46
C GLY A 581 39.24 23.65 -8.45
N GLY A 582 38.67 22.42 -8.42
CA GLY A 582 37.56 22.09 -7.50
C GLY A 582 36.21 22.70 -7.89
N LYS A 583 36.06 23.24 -9.09
CA LYS A 583 34.85 23.80 -9.67
C LYS A 583 34.52 23.11 -11.00
N VAL A 584 33.31 23.25 -11.49
CA VAL A 584 32.94 22.83 -12.85
C VAL A 584 32.82 24.05 -13.75
N VAL A 585 33.51 24.05 -14.86
CA VAL A 585 33.46 25.11 -15.90
C VAL A 585 32.62 24.57 -17.05
N VAL A 586 31.53 25.28 -17.38
CA VAL A 586 30.56 24.90 -18.40
C VAL A 586 30.57 25.92 -19.53
N SER A 587 30.59 25.50 -20.78
CA SER A 587 30.53 26.34 -21.97
C SER A 587 29.95 25.61 -23.18
N SER A 588 29.45 26.39 -24.16
CA SER A 588 29.04 25.86 -25.46
C SER A 588 29.41 26.89 -26.53
N PRO A 589 29.88 26.46 -27.70
CA PRO A 589 30.11 27.37 -28.82
C PRO A 589 28.82 28.02 -29.34
N GLU A 590 27.67 27.42 -29.07
CA GLU A 590 26.36 27.94 -29.47
C GLU A 590 25.84 29.05 -28.56
N VAL A 591 26.49 29.33 -27.40
CA VAL A 591 26.02 30.31 -26.40
C VAL A 591 27.18 31.24 -26.02
N GLU A 592 27.21 32.41 -26.61
CA GLU A 592 28.27 33.42 -26.37
C GLU A 592 28.11 34.10 -25.00
N HIS A 593 26.87 34.38 -24.60
CA HIS A 593 26.54 35.05 -23.33
C HIS A 593 25.65 34.14 -22.45
N PRO A 594 26.26 33.20 -21.73
CA PRO A 594 25.49 32.23 -20.93
C PRO A 594 24.98 32.87 -19.62
N VAL A 595 23.71 32.55 -19.29
CA VAL A 595 23.04 33.02 -18.07
C VAL A 595 22.56 31.89 -17.17
N ALA A 596 22.44 30.66 -17.69
CA ALA A 596 21.93 29.54 -16.90
C ALA A 596 22.56 28.21 -17.28
N VAL A 597 22.64 27.31 -16.31
CA VAL A 597 23.08 25.91 -16.48
C VAL A 597 22.08 24.96 -15.84
N ARG A 598 21.85 23.84 -16.50
CA ARG A 598 21.14 22.68 -15.94
C ARG A 598 22.04 21.46 -15.97
N TYR A 599 21.95 20.62 -14.93
CA TYR A 599 22.67 19.34 -14.85
C TYR A 599 21.72 18.21 -14.58
N ALA A 600 21.82 17.11 -15.36
CA ALA A 600 20.98 15.91 -15.25
C ALA A 600 19.47 16.23 -15.26
N TRP A 601 19.07 17.32 -15.95
CA TRP A 601 17.72 17.85 -15.99
C TRP A 601 16.93 17.21 -17.15
N SER A 602 16.46 15.98 -16.93
CA SER A 602 15.64 15.23 -17.91
C SER A 602 14.94 14.06 -17.22
N ASN A 603 14.01 13.40 -17.91
CA ASN A 603 13.41 12.16 -17.42
C ASN A 603 14.47 11.07 -17.23
N ASN A 604 15.35 10.90 -18.21
CA ASN A 604 16.38 9.88 -18.22
C ASN A 604 17.79 10.47 -18.40
N PRO A 605 18.43 10.93 -17.31
CA PRO A 605 19.80 11.41 -17.33
C PRO A 605 20.82 10.29 -16.99
N GLU A 606 20.64 9.07 -17.47
CA GLU A 606 21.43 7.89 -17.05
C GLU A 606 22.94 8.03 -17.27
N GLU A 607 23.36 8.89 -18.20
CA GLU A 607 24.79 9.15 -18.44
C GLU A 607 25.36 10.29 -17.58
N ALA A 608 24.52 10.98 -16.78
CA ALA A 608 25.00 12.03 -15.89
C ALA A 608 25.94 11.45 -14.82
N ASN A 609 27.11 12.04 -14.66
CA ASN A 609 28.23 11.37 -14.01
C ASN A 609 29.07 12.23 -13.06
N LEU A 610 28.65 13.47 -12.79
CA LEU A 610 29.30 14.28 -11.76
C LEU A 610 29.14 13.63 -10.39
N CYS A 611 30.26 13.38 -9.72
CA CYS A 611 30.29 12.75 -8.40
C CYS A 611 31.41 13.37 -7.54
N ASN A 612 31.46 12.99 -6.28
CA ASN A 612 32.64 13.18 -5.46
C ASN A 612 33.60 11.98 -5.60
N LYS A 613 34.81 12.11 -5.04
CA LYS A 613 35.82 11.02 -5.03
C LYS A 613 35.41 9.81 -4.17
N ASP A 614 34.30 9.89 -3.42
CA ASP A 614 33.67 8.79 -2.71
C ASP A 614 32.67 8.04 -3.59
N GLY A 615 32.49 8.48 -4.86
CA GLY A 615 31.63 7.86 -5.86
C GLY A 615 30.15 8.20 -5.71
N LEU A 616 29.78 9.17 -4.88
CA LEU A 616 28.38 9.63 -4.72
C LEU A 616 28.04 10.70 -5.75
N LEU A 617 26.94 10.49 -6.45
CA LEU A 617 26.50 11.37 -7.53
C LEU A 617 25.92 12.69 -7.01
N ALA A 618 26.17 13.77 -7.74
CA ALA A 618 25.48 15.04 -7.55
C ALA A 618 24.00 14.88 -7.88
N SER A 619 23.11 15.46 -7.06
CA SER A 619 21.69 15.54 -7.42
C SER A 619 21.51 16.39 -8.68
N PRO A 620 20.52 16.13 -9.54
CA PRO A 620 20.14 17.05 -10.61
C PRO A 620 19.89 18.44 -10.06
N PHE A 621 20.29 19.46 -10.80
CA PHE A 621 20.08 20.86 -10.43
C PHE A 621 19.89 21.76 -11.64
N ARG A 622 19.35 22.94 -11.39
CA ARG A 622 19.30 24.07 -12.31
C ARG A 622 19.73 25.35 -11.60
N THR A 623 20.20 26.30 -12.36
CA THR A 623 20.58 27.63 -11.85
C THR A 623 19.54 28.68 -12.20
N ASP A 624 18.58 28.35 -13.02
CA ASP A 624 17.47 29.20 -13.46
C ASP A 624 16.21 28.98 -12.58
N ASN A 625 15.21 29.84 -12.78
CA ASN A 625 13.90 29.76 -12.10
C ASN A 625 12.70 29.80 -13.07
N TRP A 626 12.94 29.63 -14.37
CA TRP A 626 11.90 29.64 -15.42
C TRP A 626 11.61 28.25 -16.00
#